data_4bf8a992b7608cc3b28f732a8d350dcd
#
_entry.id   4bf8a992b7608cc3b28f732a8d350dcd
#
_cell.length_a   1.000
_cell.length_b   1.000
_cell.length_c   1.000
_cell.angle_alpha   90.00
_cell.angle_beta   90.00
_cell.angle_gamma   90.00
#
_symmetry.space_group_name_H-M   'P 1'
#
loop_
_entity.id
_entity.type
_entity.pdbx_description
1 polymer ?
#
loop_
_entity_poly.entity_id
_entity_poly.type
_entity_poly.pdbx_seq_one_letter_code
_entity_poly.pdbx_strand_id
1 'polypeptide(L)'
;LREYYHKLHRMPTEMQQEYRQENAPAKPQWQPTELQPTVRRARYRGKLPRRYSKVSGFMACYYHYCALLRKAYHGKATKRCYFLLREDFLQFNRYQRQTKLLWEHHIETMDDLLAYKENAEVQIQQLARQRKILYRQKREPERAAREEKIKALTQQMKALRHEVYICSDIEADAAEVQEKLRQAELATQEERNEVKQDEQWRRSSRSDGAGGLTGYRSGY
;
A
#
# COMPACT_ATOMS: atom_id res chain seq x y z
N LEU A 1 -16.55 8.49 12.45
CA LEU A 1 -15.89 8.48 11.13
C LEU A 1 -16.48 7.38 10.23
N ARG A 2 -16.52 6.13 10.66
CA ARG A 2 -16.99 4.99 9.86
C ARG A 2 -18.46 5.13 9.45
N GLU A 3 -19.33 5.59 10.33
CA GLU A 3 -20.76 5.84 10.05
C GLU A 3 -20.97 7.00 9.10
N TYR A 4 -20.17 8.07 9.23
CA TYR A 4 -20.19 9.21 8.32
C TYR A 4 -19.92 8.79 6.88
N TYR A 5 -18.84 8.04 6.64
CA TYR A 5 -18.49 7.57 5.30
C TYR A 5 -19.49 6.55 4.76
N HIS A 6 -20.07 5.72 5.64
CA HIS A 6 -21.08 4.76 5.22
C HIS A 6 -22.38 5.40 4.75
N LYS A 7 -22.81 6.50 5.41
CA LYS A 7 -23.97 7.31 4.98
C LYS A 7 -23.65 8.07 3.69
N LEU A 8 -22.47 8.70 3.60
CA LEU A 8 -22.04 9.45 2.43
C LEU A 8 -22.06 8.58 1.15
N HIS A 9 -21.60 7.35 1.20
CA HIS A 9 -21.58 6.45 0.05
C HIS A 9 -22.96 5.93 -0.38
N ARG A 10 -23.97 6.05 0.46
CA ARG A 10 -25.34 5.63 0.15
C ARG A 10 -26.22 6.75 -0.45
N MET A 11 -25.74 7.98 -0.44
CA MET A 11 -26.48 9.14 -0.94
C MET A 11 -26.21 9.36 -2.42
N PRO A 12 -27.19 9.92 -3.18
CA PRO A 12 -26.98 10.40 -4.53
C PRO A 12 -25.86 11.45 -4.57
N THR A 13 -25.13 11.49 -5.68
CA THR A 13 -23.94 12.33 -5.84
C THR A 13 -24.20 13.83 -5.59
N GLU A 14 -25.41 14.29 -5.93
CA GLU A 14 -25.83 15.68 -5.76
C GLU A 14 -25.95 16.08 -4.28
N MET A 15 -26.46 15.19 -3.44
CA MET A 15 -26.62 15.42 -2.00
C MET A 15 -25.33 15.18 -1.19
N GLN A 16 -24.33 14.52 -1.77
CA GLN A 16 -23.07 14.22 -1.07
C GLN A 16 -22.29 15.49 -0.73
N GLN A 17 -22.37 16.53 -1.55
CA GLN A 17 -21.65 17.78 -1.32
C GLN A 17 -22.23 18.55 -0.13
N GLU A 18 -23.55 18.67 -0.07
CA GLU A 18 -24.25 19.32 1.05
C GLU A 18 -24.01 18.56 2.36
N TYR A 19 -24.16 17.24 2.32
CA TYR A 19 -23.90 16.39 3.49
C TYR A 19 -22.46 16.50 4.00
N ARG A 20 -21.47 16.68 3.11
CA ARG A 20 -20.06 16.92 3.48
C ARG A 20 -19.85 18.27 4.14
N GLN A 21 -20.58 19.30 3.71
CA GLN A 21 -20.47 20.63 4.31
C GLN A 21 -21.08 20.68 5.71
N GLU A 22 -22.24 20.04 5.91
CA GLU A 22 -22.96 20.06 7.18
C GLU A 22 -22.41 19.07 8.23
N ASN A 23 -21.97 17.91 7.78
CA ASN A 23 -21.62 16.79 8.68
C ASN A 23 -20.15 16.40 8.62
N ALA A 24 -19.26 17.24 8.04
CA ALA A 24 -17.84 16.94 8.02
C ALA A 24 -17.33 16.73 9.46
N PRO A 25 -16.80 15.55 9.79
CA PRO A 25 -16.26 15.32 11.12
C PRO A 25 -15.16 16.34 11.38
N ALA A 26 -15.22 17.01 12.54
CA ALA A 26 -14.19 17.94 12.96
C ALA A 26 -12.81 17.31 12.74
N LYS A 27 -11.93 18.00 12.01
CA LYS A 27 -10.57 17.51 11.79
C LYS A 27 -9.98 17.23 13.17
N PRO A 28 -9.48 16.01 13.44
CA PRO A 28 -8.85 15.73 14.72
C PRO A 28 -7.75 16.78 14.91
N GLN A 29 -7.93 17.67 15.88
CA GLN A 29 -6.89 18.59 16.29
C GLN A 29 -5.78 17.71 16.84
N TRP A 30 -4.69 17.62 16.08
CA TRP A 30 -3.50 16.90 16.52
C TRP A 30 -2.91 17.65 17.73
N GLN A 31 -3.18 17.14 18.91
CA GLN A 31 -2.48 17.56 20.11
C GLN A 31 -1.16 16.77 20.14
N PRO A 32 -0.02 17.47 20.21
CA PRO A 32 1.25 16.78 20.37
C PRO A 32 1.21 16.03 21.70
N THR A 33 1.02 14.73 21.65
CA THR A 33 1.19 13.87 22.82
C THR A 33 2.65 14.00 23.25
N GLU A 34 2.88 14.42 24.49
CA GLU A 34 4.22 14.46 25.07
C GLU A 34 4.93 13.14 24.78
N LEU A 35 6.07 13.25 24.10
CA LEU A 35 6.88 12.11 23.71
C LEU A 35 7.38 11.43 24.97
N GLN A 36 6.72 10.35 25.39
CA GLN A 36 7.29 9.46 26.38
C GLN A 36 8.66 8.99 25.86
N PRO A 37 9.70 8.96 26.70
CA PRO A 37 11.04 8.58 26.27
C PRO A 37 10.98 7.20 25.63
N THR A 38 11.16 7.15 24.32
CA THR A 38 11.17 5.90 23.57
C THR A 38 12.29 5.03 24.09
N VAL A 39 11.96 3.95 24.77
CA VAL A 39 12.90 2.89 25.10
C VAL A 39 13.66 2.54 23.82
N ARG A 40 14.98 2.77 23.82
CA ARG A 40 15.85 2.49 22.67
C ARG A 40 15.69 1.00 22.32
N ARG A 41 14.91 0.71 21.30
CA ARG A 41 14.81 -0.65 20.77
C ARG A 41 16.19 -1.06 20.29
N ALA A 42 16.72 -2.12 20.89
CA ALA A 42 18.00 -2.70 20.51
C ALA A 42 17.99 -2.92 18.98
N ARG A 43 18.97 -2.34 18.28
CA ARG A 43 19.13 -2.55 16.84
C ARG A 43 19.52 -4.02 16.65
N TYR A 44 18.67 -4.78 15.97
CA TYR A 44 19.02 -6.11 15.53
C TYR A 44 20.24 -6.02 14.59
N ARG A 45 21.39 -6.50 15.03
CA ARG A 45 22.66 -6.55 14.27
C ARG A 45 22.83 -7.90 13.54
N GLY A 46 21.80 -8.74 13.49
CA GLY A 46 21.84 -10.03 12.79
C GLY A 46 21.72 -9.86 11.28
N LYS A 47 22.34 -10.79 10.53
CA LYS A 47 22.15 -10.88 9.09
C LYS A 47 20.66 -11.15 8.81
N LEU A 48 20.01 -10.30 8.02
CA LEU A 48 18.67 -10.55 7.52
C LEU A 48 18.64 -11.90 6.79
N PRO A 49 17.57 -12.70 6.99
CA PRO A 49 17.47 -13.97 6.27
C PRO A 49 17.59 -13.73 4.77
N ARG A 50 18.34 -14.54 4.06
CA ARG A 50 18.63 -14.44 2.62
C ARG A 50 17.39 -14.43 1.72
N ARG A 51 16.20 -14.64 2.28
CA ARG A 51 14.90 -14.60 1.58
C ARG A 51 14.55 -13.24 0.97
N TYR A 52 15.24 -12.16 1.35
CA TYR A 52 14.92 -10.79 0.88
C TYR A 52 15.89 -10.25 -0.17
N SER A 53 16.80 -11.07 -0.71
CA SER A 53 17.90 -10.53 -1.48
C SER A 53 17.61 -10.22 -2.95
N LYS A 54 16.48 -10.66 -3.53
CA LYS A 54 16.16 -10.37 -4.93
C LYS A 54 14.63 -10.41 -5.14
N VAL A 55 13.97 -9.31 -4.89
CA VAL A 55 12.61 -9.09 -5.38
C VAL A 55 12.75 -8.29 -6.66
N SER A 56 12.34 -8.86 -7.79
CA SER A 56 12.41 -8.26 -9.12
C SER A 56 11.03 -8.06 -9.73
N GLY A 57 10.95 -7.28 -10.80
CA GLY A 57 9.75 -7.13 -11.61
C GLY A 57 8.54 -6.58 -10.85
N PHE A 58 7.42 -7.18 -11.11
CA PHE A 58 6.08 -6.75 -10.65
C PHE A 58 5.96 -6.76 -9.11
N MET A 59 6.44 -7.84 -8.46
CA MET A 59 6.48 -7.92 -7.00
C MET A 59 7.30 -6.79 -6.37
N ALA A 60 8.44 -6.42 -6.98
CA ALA A 60 9.27 -5.34 -6.47
C ALA A 60 8.51 -4.01 -6.47
N CYS A 61 7.77 -3.73 -7.54
CA CYS A 61 6.97 -2.52 -7.68
C CYS A 61 5.93 -2.40 -6.54
N TYR A 62 5.14 -3.43 -6.33
CA TYR A 62 4.13 -3.47 -5.26
C TYR A 62 4.74 -3.41 -3.87
N TYR A 63 5.86 -4.11 -3.65
CA TYR A 63 6.57 -4.07 -2.38
C TYR A 63 7.10 -2.67 -2.07
N HIS A 64 7.73 -2.00 -3.06
CA HIS A 64 8.20 -0.63 -2.92
C HIS A 64 7.06 0.35 -2.67
N TYR A 65 5.94 0.19 -3.37
CA TYR A 65 4.76 1.01 -3.18
C TYR A 65 4.17 0.88 -1.78
N CYS A 66 3.98 -0.34 -1.28
CA CYS A 66 3.56 -0.59 0.10
C CYS A 66 4.54 -0.04 1.14
N ALA A 67 5.85 -0.10 0.86
CA ALA A 67 6.87 0.46 1.75
C ALA A 67 6.81 2.00 1.78
N LEU A 68 6.55 2.65 0.65
CA LEU A 68 6.32 4.09 0.55
C LEU A 68 5.07 4.52 1.30
N LEU A 69 3.94 3.83 1.09
CA LEU A 69 2.71 4.08 1.81
C LEU A 69 2.91 3.96 3.31
N ARG A 70 3.61 2.92 3.76
CA ARG A 70 3.93 2.74 5.19
C ARG A 70 4.81 3.87 5.73
N LYS A 71 5.83 4.32 4.98
CA LYS A 71 6.67 5.46 5.38
C LYS A 71 5.86 6.74 5.48
N ALA A 72 4.98 6.99 4.52
CA ALA A 72 4.13 8.16 4.49
C ALA A 72 3.10 8.14 5.65
N TYR A 73 2.50 7.00 5.93
CA TYR A 73 1.59 6.82 7.07
C TYR A 73 2.27 7.13 8.42
N HIS A 74 3.54 6.79 8.57
CA HIS A 74 4.32 7.08 9.79
C HIS A 74 5.00 8.46 9.78
N GLY A 75 4.64 9.36 8.87
CA GLY A 75 5.22 10.71 8.77
C GLY A 75 6.70 10.74 8.40
N LYS A 76 7.23 9.67 7.80
CA LYS A 76 8.66 9.54 7.40
C LYS A 76 8.89 9.83 5.90
N ALA A 77 7.83 10.10 5.16
CA ALA A 77 7.92 10.53 3.78
C ALA A 77 8.04 12.05 3.68
N THR A 78 8.54 12.52 2.53
CA THR A 78 8.57 13.93 2.21
C THR A 78 7.15 14.50 2.09
N LYS A 79 6.98 15.81 2.29
CA LYS A 79 5.66 16.45 2.23
C LYS A 79 4.97 16.22 0.88
N ARG A 80 5.73 16.37 -0.23
CA ARG A 80 5.21 16.15 -1.59
C ARG A 80 4.76 14.71 -1.80
N CYS A 81 5.57 13.76 -1.38
CA CYS A 81 5.24 12.33 -1.45
C CYS A 81 4.00 12.00 -0.60
N TYR A 82 3.86 12.59 0.60
CA TYR A 82 2.68 12.44 1.44
C TYR A 82 1.41 12.92 0.76
N PHE A 83 1.43 14.10 0.13
CA PHE A 83 0.26 14.63 -0.58
C PHE A 83 -0.12 13.77 -1.78
N LEU A 84 0.86 13.30 -2.54
CA LEU A 84 0.64 12.43 -3.69
C LEU A 84 -0.04 11.11 -3.30
N LEU A 85 0.35 10.52 -2.17
CA LEU A 85 -0.12 9.21 -1.72
C LEU A 85 -1.32 9.28 -0.77
N ARG A 86 -1.86 10.48 -0.50
CA ARG A 86 -2.90 10.69 0.52
C ARG A 86 -4.15 9.82 0.32
N GLU A 87 -4.61 9.68 -0.91
CA GLU A 87 -5.81 8.93 -1.24
C GLU A 87 -5.58 7.42 -1.10
N ASP A 88 -4.37 6.98 -1.37
CA ASP A 88 -4.00 5.57 -1.33
C ASP A 88 -3.90 5.00 0.08
N PHE A 89 -3.81 5.86 1.11
CA PHE A 89 -3.87 5.38 2.49
C PHE A 89 -5.18 4.68 2.82
N LEU A 90 -6.28 5.11 2.21
CA LEU A 90 -7.57 4.47 2.40
C LEU A 90 -7.61 3.06 1.77
N GLN A 91 -6.78 2.84 0.77
CA GLN A 91 -6.68 1.59 0.03
C GLN A 91 -5.48 0.73 0.46
N PHE A 92 -4.72 1.15 1.49
CA PHE A 92 -3.50 0.47 1.90
C PHE A 92 -3.70 -1.04 2.17
N ASN A 93 -4.81 -1.42 2.80
CA ASN A 93 -5.16 -2.83 3.03
C ASN A 93 -5.41 -3.62 1.73
N ARG A 94 -5.85 -2.95 0.67
CA ARG A 94 -6.02 -3.54 -0.66
C ARG A 94 -4.64 -3.86 -1.25
N TYR A 95 -3.74 -2.88 -1.28
CA TYR A 95 -2.38 -3.07 -1.79
C TYR A 95 -1.58 -4.10 -0.97
N GLN A 96 -1.79 -4.18 0.33
CA GLN A 96 -1.17 -5.22 1.16
C GLN A 96 -1.63 -6.63 0.76
N ARG A 97 -2.94 -6.83 0.50
CA ARG A 97 -3.47 -8.12 0.03
C ARG A 97 -2.94 -8.50 -1.34
N GLN A 98 -2.86 -7.53 -2.25
CA GLN A 98 -2.27 -7.71 -3.58
C GLN A 98 -0.79 -8.12 -3.47
N THR A 99 0.00 -7.38 -2.70
CA THR A 99 1.41 -7.69 -2.46
C THR A 99 1.60 -9.09 -1.84
N LYS A 100 0.72 -9.46 -0.91
CA LYS A 100 0.77 -10.78 -0.27
C LYS A 100 0.53 -11.90 -1.28
N LEU A 101 -0.48 -11.77 -2.13
CA LEU A 101 -0.80 -12.75 -3.17
C LEU A 101 0.36 -12.90 -4.16
N LEU A 102 0.89 -11.79 -4.68
CA LEU A 102 2.05 -11.80 -5.58
C LEU A 102 3.25 -12.51 -4.96
N TRP A 103 3.47 -12.30 -3.65
CA TRP A 103 4.56 -12.92 -2.91
C TRP A 103 4.36 -14.42 -2.68
N GLU A 104 3.15 -14.84 -2.26
CA GLU A 104 2.83 -16.23 -1.94
C GLU A 104 2.93 -17.13 -3.18
N HIS A 105 2.57 -16.60 -4.35
CA HIS A 105 2.57 -17.34 -5.61
C HIS A 105 3.75 -17.03 -6.54
N HIS A 106 4.73 -16.23 -6.08
CA HIS A 106 5.94 -15.85 -6.84
C HIS A 106 5.62 -15.26 -8.22
N ILE A 107 4.62 -14.39 -8.30
CA ILE A 107 4.17 -13.75 -9.53
C ILE A 107 5.06 -12.52 -9.79
N GLU A 108 5.91 -12.58 -10.81
CA GLU A 108 6.85 -11.50 -11.15
C GLU A 108 6.40 -10.67 -12.34
N THR A 109 5.63 -11.25 -13.26
CA THR A 109 5.17 -10.61 -14.49
C THR A 109 3.65 -10.57 -14.59
N MET A 110 3.13 -9.75 -15.50
CA MET A 110 1.70 -9.73 -15.81
C MET A 110 1.24 -11.05 -16.43
N ASP A 111 2.10 -11.67 -17.24
CA ASP A 111 1.80 -12.96 -17.87
C ASP A 111 1.68 -14.07 -16.81
N ASP A 112 2.54 -14.07 -15.78
CA ASP A 112 2.43 -14.99 -14.65
C ASP A 112 1.11 -14.79 -13.88
N LEU A 113 0.68 -13.52 -13.72
CA LEU A 113 -0.58 -13.19 -13.06
C LEU A 113 -1.78 -13.75 -13.84
N LEU A 114 -1.79 -13.55 -15.16
CA LEU A 114 -2.85 -14.04 -16.04
C LEU A 114 -2.89 -15.57 -16.05
N ALA A 115 -1.73 -16.22 -16.15
CA ALA A 115 -1.62 -17.68 -16.08
C ALA A 115 -2.12 -18.23 -14.74
N TYR A 116 -1.76 -17.57 -13.63
CA TYR A 116 -2.27 -17.95 -12.30
C TYR A 116 -3.78 -17.82 -12.19
N LYS A 117 -4.35 -16.71 -12.68
CA LYS A 117 -5.79 -16.45 -12.68
C LYS A 117 -6.53 -17.51 -13.47
N GLU A 118 -6.08 -17.83 -14.68
CA GLU A 118 -6.66 -18.86 -15.53
C GLU A 118 -6.61 -20.24 -14.87
N ASN A 119 -5.49 -20.61 -14.27
CA ASN A 119 -5.36 -21.86 -13.51
C ASN A 119 -6.32 -21.92 -12.32
N ALA A 120 -6.49 -20.84 -11.59
CA ALA A 120 -7.42 -20.75 -10.46
C ALA A 120 -8.89 -20.91 -10.94
N GLU A 121 -9.25 -20.31 -12.06
CA GLU A 121 -10.58 -20.45 -12.67
C GLU A 121 -10.86 -21.91 -13.10
N VAL A 122 -9.88 -22.58 -13.70
CA VAL A 122 -9.98 -24.01 -14.06
C VAL A 122 -10.19 -24.87 -12.80
N GLN A 123 -9.43 -24.59 -11.73
CA GLN A 123 -9.59 -25.29 -10.45
C GLN A 123 -10.99 -25.07 -9.85
N ILE A 124 -11.51 -23.85 -9.89
CA ILE A 124 -12.87 -23.53 -9.42
C ILE A 124 -13.90 -24.36 -10.21
N GLN A 125 -13.74 -24.49 -11.52
CA GLN A 125 -14.64 -25.32 -12.35
C GLN A 125 -14.56 -26.81 -11.98
N GLN A 126 -13.35 -27.32 -11.73
CA GLN A 126 -13.16 -28.72 -11.31
C GLN A 126 -13.82 -28.98 -9.95
N LEU A 127 -13.60 -28.12 -8.96
CA LEU A 127 -14.21 -28.21 -7.63
C LEU A 127 -15.75 -28.09 -7.72
N ALA A 128 -16.26 -27.24 -8.61
CA ALA A 128 -17.70 -27.12 -8.84
C ALA A 128 -18.28 -28.41 -9.42
N ARG A 129 -17.57 -29.07 -10.36
CA ARG A 129 -17.99 -30.38 -10.91
C ARG A 129 -17.99 -31.46 -9.82
N GLN A 130 -16.94 -31.54 -9.00
CA GLN A 130 -16.87 -32.49 -7.89
C GLN A 130 -18.00 -32.25 -6.88
N ARG A 131 -18.25 -30.99 -6.49
CA ARG A 131 -19.37 -30.65 -5.61
C ARG A 131 -20.72 -31.06 -6.19
N LYS A 132 -20.95 -30.86 -7.52
CA LYS A 132 -22.16 -31.27 -8.20
C LYS A 132 -22.38 -32.80 -8.18
N ILE A 133 -21.31 -33.58 -8.30
CA ILE A 133 -21.35 -35.05 -8.19
C ILE A 133 -21.76 -35.45 -6.76
N LEU A 134 -21.18 -34.85 -5.72
CA LEU A 134 -21.56 -35.14 -4.35
C LEU A 134 -23.02 -34.80 -4.03
N TYR A 135 -23.56 -33.71 -4.58
CA TYR A 135 -24.99 -33.40 -4.46
C TYR A 135 -25.92 -34.40 -5.09
N ARG A 136 -25.47 -35.10 -6.18
CA ARG A 136 -26.28 -36.12 -6.87
C ARG A 136 -26.27 -37.48 -6.17
N GLN A 137 -25.29 -37.73 -5.30
CA GLN A 137 -25.19 -38.97 -4.54
C GLN A 137 -26.15 -38.94 -3.36
N LYS A 138 -27.26 -39.68 -3.43
CA LYS A 138 -28.32 -39.71 -2.41
C LYS A 138 -28.20 -40.85 -1.39
N ARG A 139 -27.04 -41.54 -1.28
CA ARG A 139 -26.89 -42.67 -0.35
C ARG A 139 -26.87 -42.18 1.09
N GLU A 140 -27.78 -42.69 1.91
CA GLU A 140 -28.07 -42.29 3.28
C GLU A 140 -26.93 -42.54 4.31
N PRO A 141 -26.18 -43.68 4.32
CA PRO A 141 -25.29 -43.96 5.45
C PRO A 141 -24.11 -43.01 5.55
N GLU A 142 -23.79 -42.20 4.53
CA GLU A 142 -22.63 -41.30 4.48
C GLU A 142 -23.00 -39.80 4.43
N ARG A 143 -24.22 -39.45 4.82
CA ARG A 143 -24.74 -38.08 4.65
C ARG A 143 -23.86 -37.04 5.36
N ALA A 144 -23.49 -37.28 6.61
CA ALA A 144 -22.66 -36.34 7.38
C ALA A 144 -21.26 -36.11 6.76
N ALA A 145 -20.58 -37.21 6.39
CA ALA A 145 -19.26 -37.14 5.75
C ALA A 145 -19.32 -36.42 4.37
N ARG A 146 -20.41 -36.60 3.65
CA ARG A 146 -20.66 -35.94 2.35
C ARG A 146 -20.88 -34.41 2.55
N GLU A 147 -21.68 -34.03 3.55
CA GLU A 147 -21.92 -32.63 3.88
C GLU A 147 -20.63 -31.92 4.31
N GLU A 148 -19.75 -32.57 5.08
CA GLU A 148 -18.43 -32.05 5.37
C GLU A 148 -17.56 -31.84 4.12
N LYS A 149 -17.53 -32.82 3.24
CA LYS A 149 -16.81 -32.69 1.94
C LYS A 149 -17.35 -31.54 1.10
N ILE A 150 -18.67 -31.37 1.02
CA ILE A 150 -19.30 -30.25 0.31
C ILE A 150 -18.94 -28.91 0.96
N LYS A 151 -18.93 -28.81 2.29
CA LYS A 151 -18.49 -27.61 3.00
C LYS A 151 -17.04 -27.29 2.70
N ALA A 152 -16.14 -28.29 2.75
CA ALA A 152 -14.72 -28.12 2.47
C ALA A 152 -14.49 -27.63 1.01
N LEU A 153 -15.12 -28.27 0.02
CA LEU A 153 -15.06 -27.84 -1.39
C LEU A 153 -15.60 -26.41 -1.57
N THR A 154 -16.69 -26.07 -0.88
CA THR A 154 -17.28 -24.74 -0.97
C THR A 154 -16.34 -23.68 -0.39
N GLN A 155 -15.64 -24.00 0.71
CA GLN A 155 -14.67 -23.12 1.32
C GLN A 155 -13.43 -22.93 0.45
N GLN A 156 -12.91 -23.99 -0.18
CA GLN A 156 -11.83 -23.91 -1.16
C GLN A 156 -12.21 -23.05 -2.38
N MET A 157 -13.40 -23.28 -2.94
CA MET A 157 -13.91 -22.45 -4.04
C MET A 157 -14.04 -20.98 -3.65
N LYS A 158 -14.44 -20.69 -2.40
CA LYS A 158 -14.56 -19.31 -1.92
C LYS A 158 -13.18 -18.65 -1.81
N ALA A 159 -12.16 -19.38 -1.33
CA ALA A 159 -10.79 -18.89 -1.27
C ALA A 159 -10.24 -18.58 -2.66
N LEU A 160 -10.32 -19.52 -3.59
CA LEU A 160 -9.86 -19.32 -4.97
C LEU A 160 -10.58 -18.17 -5.69
N ARG A 161 -11.90 -18.02 -5.49
CA ARG A 161 -12.63 -16.87 -6.06
C ARG A 161 -12.16 -15.54 -5.50
N HIS A 162 -11.78 -15.52 -4.23
CA HIS A 162 -11.21 -14.32 -3.61
C HIS A 162 -9.84 -13.99 -4.21
N GLU A 163 -9.02 -15.01 -4.49
CA GLU A 163 -7.72 -14.81 -5.15
C GLU A 163 -7.89 -14.31 -6.58
N VAL A 164 -8.81 -14.91 -7.38
CA VAL A 164 -9.15 -14.41 -8.72
C VAL A 164 -9.62 -12.94 -8.69
N TYR A 165 -10.42 -12.59 -7.69
CA TYR A 165 -10.84 -11.20 -7.49
C TYR A 165 -9.64 -10.27 -7.24
N ILE A 166 -8.71 -10.68 -6.36
CA ILE A 166 -7.48 -9.92 -6.11
C ILE A 166 -6.62 -9.80 -7.38
N CYS A 167 -6.51 -10.87 -8.18
CA CYS A 167 -5.81 -10.81 -9.47
C CYS A 167 -6.41 -9.75 -10.41
N SER A 168 -7.75 -9.69 -10.50
CA SER A 168 -8.42 -8.67 -11.31
C SER A 168 -8.20 -7.25 -10.77
N ASP A 169 -8.14 -7.09 -9.45
CA ASP A 169 -7.76 -5.81 -8.82
C ASP A 169 -6.32 -5.43 -9.17
N ILE A 170 -5.38 -6.40 -9.20
CA ILE A 170 -3.98 -6.16 -9.57
C ILE A 170 -3.87 -5.73 -11.04
N GLU A 171 -4.59 -6.39 -11.95
CA GLU A 171 -4.65 -6.03 -13.37
C GLU A 171 -5.08 -4.57 -13.55
N ALA A 172 -6.13 -4.16 -12.84
CA ALA A 172 -6.66 -2.79 -12.91
C ALA A 172 -5.70 -1.75 -12.33
N ASP A 173 -5.04 -2.07 -11.22
CA ASP A 173 -4.23 -1.13 -10.46
C ASP A 173 -2.77 -1.06 -10.93
N ALA A 174 -2.28 -2.05 -11.67
CA ALA A 174 -0.86 -2.20 -11.99
C ALA A 174 -0.22 -0.97 -12.64
N ALA A 175 -0.87 -0.41 -13.65
CA ALA A 175 -0.38 0.77 -14.36
C ALA A 175 -0.37 2.00 -13.44
N GLU A 176 -1.41 2.17 -12.63
CA GLU A 176 -1.52 3.28 -11.68
C GLU A 176 -0.45 3.19 -10.58
N VAL A 177 -0.22 2.01 -10.04
CA VAL A 177 0.81 1.76 -9.01
C VAL A 177 2.20 2.07 -9.56
N GLN A 178 2.52 1.67 -10.79
CA GLN A 178 3.80 1.98 -11.43
C GLN A 178 3.98 3.48 -11.62
N GLU A 179 2.95 4.16 -12.12
CA GLU A 179 3.02 5.60 -12.36
C GLU A 179 3.12 6.39 -11.04
N LYS A 180 2.34 6.03 -10.02
CA LYS A 180 2.43 6.65 -8.69
C LYS A 180 3.79 6.42 -8.03
N LEU A 181 4.38 5.24 -8.19
CA LEU A 181 5.72 4.96 -7.71
C LEU A 181 6.74 5.89 -8.37
N ARG A 182 6.69 6.01 -9.69
CA ARG A 182 7.57 6.91 -10.45
C ARG A 182 7.42 8.37 -10.02
N GLN A 183 6.18 8.84 -9.86
CA GLN A 183 5.90 10.21 -9.41
C GLN A 183 6.38 10.46 -7.98
N ALA A 184 6.21 9.50 -7.08
CA ALA A 184 6.69 9.61 -5.71
C ALA A 184 8.22 9.64 -5.61
N GLU A 185 8.92 8.89 -6.46
CA GLU A 185 10.38 8.93 -6.55
C GLU A 185 10.87 10.28 -7.08
N LEU A 186 10.25 10.80 -8.14
CA LEU A 186 10.57 12.13 -8.69
C LEU A 186 10.31 13.23 -7.65
N ALA A 187 9.15 13.24 -7.01
CA ALA A 187 8.82 14.23 -5.97
C ALA A 187 9.81 14.19 -4.79
N THR A 188 10.25 12.99 -4.41
CA THR A 188 11.27 12.82 -3.37
C THR A 188 12.64 13.33 -3.80
N GLN A 189 13.00 13.16 -5.06
CA GLN A 189 14.27 13.61 -5.62
C GLN A 189 14.31 15.13 -5.78
N GLU A 190 13.22 15.73 -6.26
CA GLU A 190 13.09 17.19 -6.40
C GLU A 190 13.23 17.87 -5.04
N GLU A 191 12.50 17.40 -4.02
CA GLU A 191 12.57 17.97 -2.67
C GLU A 191 13.99 17.86 -2.07
N ARG A 192 14.70 16.75 -2.32
CA ARG A 192 16.10 16.60 -1.91
C ARG A 192 17.04 17.58 -2.62
N ASN A 193 16.79 17.86 -3.90
CA ASN A 193 17.59 18.79 -4.67
C ASN A 193 17.35 20.23 -4.21
N GLU A 194 16.12 20.62 -3.95
CA GLU A 194 15.77 21.93 -3.36
C GLU A 194 16.48 22.17 -2.03
N VAL A 195 16.42 21.19 -1.12
CA VAL A 195 17.11 21.28 0.19
C VAL A 195 18.62 21.47 0.01
N LYS A 196 19.24 20.73 -0.92
CA LYS A 196 20.67 20.89 -1.21
C LYS A 196 21.01 22.26 -1.78
N GLN A 197 20.18 22.80 -2.68
CA GLN A 197 20.37 24.15 -3.23
C GLN A 197 20.25 25.22 -2.16
N ASP A 198 19.25 25.11 -1.28
CA ASP A 198 19.08 26.01 -0.13
C ASP A 198 20.27 25.96 0.83
N GLU A 199 20.80 24.77 1.08
CA GLU A 199 22.01 24.63 1.91
C GLU A 199 23.25 25.24 1.24
N GLN A 200 23.41 25.08 -0.05
CA GLN A 200 24.52 25.69 -0.82
C GLN A 200 24.41 27.21 -0.80
N TRP A 201 23.21 27.74 -1.03
CA TRP A 201 22.97 29.18 -0.98
C TRP A 201 23.29 29.77 0.40
N ARG A 202 22.84 29.09 1.48
CA ARG A 202 23.18 29.53 2.88
C ARG A 202 24.66 29.47 3.18
N ARG A 203 25.41 28.54 2.58
CA ARG A 203 26.87 28.46 2.74
C ARG A 203 27.56 29.59 2.00
N SER A 204 27.17 29.89 0.75
CA SER A 204 27.76 30.99 -0.04
C SER A 204 27.47 32.34 0.62
N SER A 205 26.24 32.59 1.08
CA SER A 205 25.88 33.85 1.76
C SER A 205 26.61 34.07 3.05
N ARG A 206 27.11 33.02 3.74
CA ARG A 206 27.98 33.17 4.92
C ARG A 206 29.41 33.46 4.57
N SER A 207 29.92 32.99 3.43
CA SER A 207 31.29 33.27 3.00
C SER A 207 31.47 34.73 2.56
N ASP A 208 30.44 35.29 1.91
CA ASP A 208 30.48 36.68 1.43
C ASP A 208 30.32 37.71 2.56
N GLY A 209 29.71 37.33 3.72
CA GLY A 209 29.63 38.20 4.90
C GLY A 209 30.86 38.26 5.75
N ALA A 210 31.81 37.34 5.59
CA ALA A 210 33.04 37.31 6.39
C ALA A 210 34.21 38.16 5.83
N GLY A 211 34.06 38.65 4.58
CA GLY A 211 35.10 39.44 3.89
C GLY A 211 35.06 40.96 4.12
N GLY A 212 34.07 41.48 4.87
CA GLY A 212 33.78 42.92 4.95
C GLY A 212 34.34 43.71 6.15
N LEU A 213 35.13 43.14 7.05
CA LEU A 213 35.56 43.82 8.31
C LEU A 213 37.08 43.82 8.55
N THR A 214 37.88 43.95 7.47
CA THR A 214 39.31 44.24 7.65
C THR A 214 39.70 45.47 6.83
N GLY A 215 39.53 46.65 7.37
CA GLY A 215 40.03 47.85 6.70
C GLY A 215 39.57 49.16 7.29
N TYR A 216 39.73 49.39 8.60
CA TYR A 216 39.88 50.77 9.15
C TYR A 216 40.70 50.72 10.43
N ARG A 217 42.01 50.67 10.25
CA ARG A 217 42.92 51.09 11.29
C ARG A 217 43.59 52.38 10.80
N SER A 218 42.92 53.51 11.08
CA SER A 218 43.46 54.85 10.92
C SER A 218 44.51 55.08 11.96
N GLY A 219 45.69 55.45 11.51
CA GLY A 219 46.70 56.01 12.34
C GLY A 219 46.39 57.48 12.75
N TYR A 220 46.64 57.74 13.98
CA TYR A 220 47.33 58.98 14.49
C TYR A 220 47.80 58.66 15.90
#